data_81e2e064af968d4f0c428ca043ae8e9d
#
_entry.id   81e2e064af968d4f0c428ca043ae8e9d
#
_cell.length_a   1.000
_cell.length_b   1.000
_cell.length_c   1.000
_cell.angle_alpha   90.00
_cell.angle_beta   90.00
_cell.angle_gamma   90.00
#
_symmetry.space_group_name_H-M   'P 1'
#
loop_
_entity.id
_entity.type
_entity.pdbx_description
1 polymer ?
#
loop_
_entity_poly.entity_id
_entity_poly.type
_entity_poly.pdbx_seq_one_letter_code
_entity_poly.pdbx_strand_id
1 'polypeptide(L)'
;MSRREAKALLRECCDKLLSECISLSFEYLPLPNPPLEIPDFPAQPPNNLDILNRQALGISSIDTAGFLYRLELVTEDFEPSYIKRHIAPEAEREKWLSKNIEEISERILILQIKDWLYSALDEESPDTDRWYLSVSTLIGLSLKGSNIVESEGFNLFNSIIFARKPGELPSIKPTGRHQIAWNGKQANALYEEIGHPSGVLAANSILDILQIRQTHKNTVLPYWLERLSISKHLSSLLNIPLRVQNLIIDYNQNNCESLLMAAIHTLSHTPELSKEILFQICNSEKVILRRGLASNLSRIDSEDRDFCVSLLENLIEDEDSDTRVLSTTYLGNLARLDRALFIHFAKKISKKQDNRMLQRLIESGLRHYLSLDSNDSEELIPTLWINCNSESRSQLSGMLIEIAKINEKSFLDISMKIYDLDKISHGDLVNRVTLRNSDLGDIIRNNQ
;
A
#
# COMPACT_ATOMS: atom_id res chain seq x y z
N MET A 1 -29.76 -17.97 21.97
CA MET A 1 -29.52 -18.78 20.75
C MET A 1 -28.69 -20.02 21.09
N SER A 2 -29.23 -21.19 20.84
CA SER A 2 -28.54 -22.46 21.04
C SER A 2 -27.41 -22.63 19.99
N ARG A 3 -26.48 -23.54 20.23
CA ARG A 3 -25.42 -23.86 19.27
C ARG A 3 -25.95 -24.34 17.93
N ARG A 4 -27.04 -25.14 17.97
CA ARG A 4 -27.69 -25.68 16.76
C ARG A 4 -28.32 -24.56 15.93
N GLU A 5 -28.99 -23.59 16.56
CA GLU A 5 -29.54 -22.42 15.90
C GLU A 5 -28.43 -21.53 15.32
N ALA A 6 -27.34 -21.31 16.04
CA ALA A 6 -26.19 -20.54 15.55
C ALA A 6 -25.55 -21.18 14.32
N LYS A 7 -25.37 -22.51 14.32
CA LYS A 7 -24.87 -23.25 13.14
C LYS A 7 -25.81 -23.13 11.94
N ALA A 8 -27.14 -23.29 12.19
CA ALA A 8 -28.12 -23.19 11.11
C ALA A 8 -28.11 -21.78 10.49
N LEU A 9 -28.15 -20.76 11.32
CA LEU A 9 -28.08 -19.36 10.85
C LEU A 9 -26.81 -19.06 10.05
N LEU A 10 -25.67 -19.52 10.53
CA LEU A 10 -24.39 -19.30 9.83
C LEU A 10 -24.37 -20.04 8.48
N ARG A 11 -24.91 -21.27 8.42
CA ARG A 11 -25.04 -22.02 7.16
C ARG A 11 -25.93 -21.26 6.18
N GLU A 12 -27.11 -20.80 6.63
CA GLU A 12 -28.01 -20.01 5.79
C GLU A 12 -27.35 -18.76 5.24
N CYS A 13 -26.56 -18.05 6.07
CA CYS A 13 -25.81 -16.88 5.62
C CYS A 13 -24.72 -17.22 4.60
N CYS A 14 -24.01 -18.33 4.78
CA CYS A 14 -23.03 -18.79 3.80
C CYS A 14 -23.67 -19.20 2.49
N ASP A 15 -24.76 -19.96 2.50
CA ASP A 15 -25.51 -20.38 1.32
C ASP A 15 -26.05 -19.18 0.54
N LYS A 16 -26.61 -18.20 1.25
CA LYS A 16 -27.06 -16.94 0.66
C LYS A 16 -25.91 -16.17 0.02
N LEU A 17 -24.80 -16.01 0.74
CA LEU A 17 -23.64 -15.30 0.26
C LEU A 17 -23.04 -15.98 -0.99
N LEU A 18 -22.92 -17.31 -0.99
CA LEU A 18 -22.45 -18.09 -2.14
C LEU A 18 -23.36 -17.86 -3.35
N SER A 19 -24.68 -17.98 -3.18
CA SER A 19 -25.65 -17.78 -4.25
C SER A 19 -25.59 -16.36 -4.84
N GLU A 20 -25.42 -15.35 -3.98
CA GLU A 20 -25.24 -13.96 -4.40
C GLU A 20 -23.94 -13.78 -5.19
N CYS A 21 -22.82 -14.36 -4.72
CA CYS A 21 -21.53 -14.28 -5.39
C CYS A 21 -21.58 -14.94 -6.79
N ILE A 22 -22.17 -16.11 -6.90
CA ILE A 22 -22.35 -16.82 -8.17
C ILE A 22 -23.21 -15.98 -9.12
N SER A 23 -24.33 -15.45 -8.64
CA SER A 23 -25.22 -14.60 -9.46
C SER A 23 -24.52 -13.35 -9.98
N LEU A 24 -23.70 -12.68 -9.15
CA LEU A 24 -22.96 -11.50 -9.56
C LEU A 24 -21.91 -11.79 -10.64
N SER A 25 -21.37 -13.00 -10.66
CA SER A 25 -20.31 -13.40 -11.60
C SER A 25 -20.85 -13.92 -12.94
N PHE A 26 -22.10 -14.37 -13.01
CA PHE A 26 -22.66 -15.05 -14.19
C PHE A 26 -22.73 -14.21 -15.47
N GLU A 27 -22.86 -12.92 -15.36
CA GLU A 27 -22.87 -12.03 -16.52
C GLU A 27 -21.51 -12.01 -17.26
N TYR A 28 -20.44 -12.39 -16.58
CA TYR A 28 -19.05 -12.23 -17.01
C TYR A 28 -18.32 -13.54 -17.21
N LEU A 29 -18.66 -14.54 -16.42
CA LEU A 29 -18.10 -15.88 -16.52
C LEU A 29 -19.24 -16.85 -16.88
N PRO A 30 -19.47 -17.12 -18.18
CA PRO A 30 -20.53 -18.01 -18.60
C PRO A 30 -20.30 -19.40 -18.01
N LEU A 31 -21.37 -19.97 -17.43
CA LEU A 31 -21.33 -21.31 -16.91
C LEU A 31 -21.06 -22.33 -18.03
N PRO A 32 -20.31 -23.39 -17.70
CA PRO A 32 -20.19 -24.52 -18.63
C PRO A 32 -21.55 -25.15 -18.86
N ASN A 33 -21.71 -25.77 -20.04
CA ASN A 33 -22.89 -26.54 -20.38
C ASN A 33 -22.53 -28.04 -20.31
N PRO A 34 -23.09 -28.84 -19.42
CA PRO A 34 -24.25 -28.63 -18.57
C PRO A 34 -23.98 -27.66 -17.38
N PRO A 35 -25.04 -27.14 -16.74
CA PRO A 35 -24.91 -26.24 -15.60
C PRO A 35 -24.14 -26.91 -14.46
N LEU A 36 -23.37 -26.11 -13.74
CA LEU A 36 -22.60 -26.55 -12.59
C LEU A 36 -23.50 -27.19 -11.54
N GLU A 37 -23.12 -28.38 -11.06
CA GLU A 37 -23.65 -28.91 -9.80
C GLU A 37 -23.00 -28.14 -8.65
N ILE A 38 -23.81 -27.30 -7.97
CA ILE A 38 -23.37 -26.61 -6.77
C ILE A 38 -23.44 -27.62 -5.63
N PRO A 39 -22.30 -28.05 -5.04
CA PRO A 39 -22.34 -28.95 -3.92
C PRO A 39 -23.01 -28.29 -2.73
N ASP A 40 -23.68 -29.09 -1.86
CA ASP A 40 -24.26 -28.61 -0.62
C ASP A 40 -23.22 -27.84 0.20
N PHE A 41 -23.44 -26.56 0.35
CA PHE A 41 -22.48 -25.65 1.01
C PHE A 41 -23.13 -24.98 2.23
N PRO A 42 -22.36 -24.80 3.30
CA PRO A 42 -21.15 -25.56 3.63
C PRO A 42 -21.52 -27.00 4.01
N ALA A 43 -21.01 -27.96 3.26
CA ALA A 43 -21.33 -29.39 3.50
C ALA A 43 -21.01 -29.81 4.93
N GLN A 44 -19.86 -29.41 5.42
CA GLN A 44 -19.45 -29.43 6.84
C GLN A 44 -18.44 -28.31 7.06
N PRO A 45 -18.30 -27.79 8.31
CA PRO A 45 -17.13 -27.01 8.63
C PRO A 45 -15.90 -27.84 8.32
N PRO A 46 -14.84 -27.22 7.78
CA PRO A 46 -13.64 -27.95 7.37
C PRO A 46 -13.16 -28.86 8.48
N ASN A 47 -12.96 -30.14 8.17
CA ASN A 47 -12.55 -31.12 9.14
C ASN A 47 -11.07 -30.99 9.54
N ASN A 48 -10.31 -30.20 8.80
CA ASN A 48 -8.88 -30.03 9.03
C ASN A 48 -8.64 -28.76 9.88
N LEU A 49 -8.02 -28.95 11.01
CA LEU A 49 -7.59 -27.88 11.92
C LEU A 49 -6.70 -26.84 11.28
N ASP A 50 -5.88 -27.23 10.31
CA ASP A 50 -5.01 -26.32 9.58
C ASP A 50 -5.79 -25.28 8.79
N ILE A 51 -7.01 -25.59 8.36
CA ILE A 51 -7.91 -24.65 7.67
C ILE A 51 -8.50 -23.64 8.66
N LEU A 52 -8.73 -24.07 9.90
CA LEU A 52 -9.24 -23.22 10.99
C LEU A 52 -8.12 -22.65 11.86
N ASN A 53 -6.88 -22.94 11.54
CA ASN A 53 -5.77 -22.38 12.27
C ASN A 53 -5.69 -20.85 12.06
N ARG A 54 -4.96 -20.19 12.93
CA ARG A 54 -4.85 -18.74 12.96
C ARG A 54 -4.45 -18.12 11.63
N GLN A 55 -3.57 -18.78 10.87
CA GLN A 55 -3.09 -18.26 9.58
C GLN A 55 -4.17 -18.35 8.50
N ALA A 56 -4.88 -19.48 8.42
CA ALA A 56 -5.90 -19.72 7.42
C ALA A 56 -7.11 -18.78 7.57
N LEU A 57 -7.47 -18.40 8.80
CA LEU A 57 -8.57 -17.49 9.07
C LEU A 57 -8.14 -16.02 9.14
N GLY A 58 -6.87 -15.71 8.86
CA GLY A 58 -6.34 -14.37 9.09
C GLY A 58 -6.51 -13.94 10.55
N ILE A 59 -6.59 -14.90 11.48
CA ILE A 59 -6.88 -14.61 12.87
C ILE A 59 -5.66 -13.97 13.50
N SER A 60 -5.67 -12.69 13.49
CA SER A 60 -4.97 -11.92 14.50
C SER A 60 -5.68 -12.03 15.86
N SER A 61 -6.97 -12.35 15.89
CA SER A 61 -7.75 -12.44 17.12
C SER A 61 -8.01 -13.89 17.52
N ILE A 62 -7.49 -14.25 18.70
CA ILE A 62 -7.83 -15.46 19.44
C ILE A 62 -9.35 -15.60 19.61
N ASP A 63 -10.07 -14.49 19.62
CA ASP A 63 -11.50 -14.40 19.83
C ASP A 63 -12.33 -15.07 18.76
N THR A 64 -11.98 -14.94 17.47
CA THR A 64 -12.71 -15.59 16.38
C THR A 64 -12.55 -17.10 16.43
N ALA A 65 -11.34 -17.62 16.66
CA ALA A 65 -11.10 -19.07 16.80
C ALA A 65 -11.85 -19.62 18.03
N GLY A 66 -11.76 -18.92 19.15
CA GLY A 66 -12.48 -19.27 20.37
C GLY A 66 -13.99 -19.27 20.16
N PHE A 67 -14.51 -18.35 19.36
CA PHE A 67 -15.92 -18.29 19.07
C PHE A 67 -16.39 -19.40 18.12
N LEU A 68 -15.65 -19.68 17.04
CA LEU A 68 -15.94 -20.80 16.13
C LEU A 68 -15.96 -22.13 16.91
N TYR A 69 -15.03 -22.31 17.83
CA TYR A 69 -15.01 -23.47 18.72
C TYR A 69 -16.26 -23.53 19.63
N ARG A 70 -16.65 -22.42 20.23
CA ARG A 70 -17.87 -22.32 21.07
C ARG A 70 -19.13 -22.65 20.31
N LEU A 71 -19.15 -22.39 19.00
CA LEU A 71 -20.24 -22.78 18.10
C LEU A 71 -20.17 -24.25 17.65
N GLU A 72 -19.12 -24.97 18.06
CA GLU A 72 -18.85 -26.33 17.55
C GLU A 72 -18.72 -26.40 16.03
N LEU A 73 -18.23 -25.30 15.41
CA LEU A 73 -17.91 -25.26 13.99
C LEU A 73 -16.55 -25.93 13.71
N VAL A 74 -15.82 -26.29 14.76
CA VAL A 74 -14.55 -26.98 14.72
C VAL A 74 -14.79 -28.45 14.99
N THR A 75 -13.99 -29.34 14.41
CA THR A 75 -14.12 -30.78 14.59
C THR A 75 -13.84 -31.23 16.03
N GLU A 76 -14.35 -32.41 16.39
CA GLU A 76 -14.22 -33.00 17.73
C GLU A 76 -12.76 -33.20 18.17
N ASP A 77 -11.82 -33.29 17.23
CA ASP A 77 -10.40 -33.49 17.50
C ASP A 77 -9.67 -32.23 18.00
N PHE A 78 -10.30 -31.08 17.94
CA PHE A 78 -9.68 -29.83 18.38
C PHE A 78 -10.14 -29.44 19.79
N GLU A 79 -9.29 -29.66 20.76
CA GLU A 79 -9.48 -29.27 22.15
C GLU A 79 -8.33 -28.40 22.69
N PRO A 80 -8.23 -27.10 22.32
CA PRO A 80 -7.30 -26.23 23.05
C PRO A 80 -7.81 -26.09 24.50
N SER A 81 -7.04 -26.55 25.45
CA SER A 81 -7.42 -26.61 26.87
C SER A 81 -7.82 -25.27 27.49
N TYR A 82 -7.41 -24.17 26.89
CA TYR A 82 -7.77 -22.81 27.35
C TYR A 82 -9.15 -22.35 26.85
N ILE A 83 -9.67 -22.89 25.74
CA ILE A 83 -10.96 -22.52 25.16
C ILE A 83 -12.12 -23.19 25.90
N LYS A 84 -11.92 -24.39 26.45
CA LYS A 84 -12.92 -25.09 27.29
C LYS A 84 -13.43 -24.26 28.48
N ARG A 85 -12.60 -23.34 29.01
CA ARG A 85 -12.92 -22.55 30.20
C ARG A 85 -13.82 -21.34 29.92
N HIS A 86 -14.02 -20.96 28.67
CA HIS A 86 -14.69 -19.72 28.28
C HIS A 86 -15.82 -19.92 27.27
N ILE A 87 -16.68 -20.89 27.51
CA ILE A 87 -17.90 -21.05 26.71
C ILE A 87 -18.82 -19.87 27.02
N ALA A 88 -19.08 -19.05 26.01
CA ALA A 88 -19.95 -17.90 26.17
C ALA A 88 -21.40 -18.33 26.43
N PRO A 89 -22.11 -17.65 27.33
CA PRO A 89 -23.56 -17.83 27.52
C PRO A 89 -24.31 -17.66 26.20
N GLU A 90 -25.48 -18.28 26.08
CA GLU A 90 -26.29 -18.21 24.85
C GLU A 90 -26.65 -16.79 24.41
N ALA A 91 -26.89 -15.90 25.37
CA ALA A 91 -27.12 -14.48 25.07
C ALA A 91 -25.94 -13.75 24.47
N GLU A 92 -24.72 -14.08 24.90
CA GLU A 92 -23.49 -13.49 24.35
C GLU A 92 -23.21 -14.01 22.95
N ARG A 93 -23.50 -15.29 22.67
CA ARG A 93 -23.38 -15.89 21.33
C ARG A 93 -24.23 -15.16 20.30
N GLU A 94 -25.48 -14.92 20.65
CA GLU A 94 -26.42 -14.23 19.77
C GLU A 94 -25.96 -12.81 19.44
N LYS A 95 -25.55 -12.05 20.46
CA LYS A 95 -25.06 -10.70 20.30
C LYS A 95 -23.78 -10.65 19.47
N TRP A 96 -22.89 -11.59 19.68
CA TRP A 96 -21.64 -11.64 18.97
C TRP A 96 -21.81 -12.10 17.52
N LEU A 97 -22.62 -13.14 17.28
CA LEU A 97 -22.90 -13.64 15.95
C LEU A 97 -23.60 -12.59 15.09
N SER A 98 -24.63 -11.93 15.63
CA SER A 98 -25.33 -10.86 14.89
C SER A 98 -24.42 -9.71 14.46
N LYS A 99 -23.36 -9.46 15.23
CA LYS A 99 -22.38 -8.41 14.90
C LYS A 99 -21.36 -8.83 13.84
N ASN A 100 -21.01 -10.12 13.80
CA ASN A 100 -19.86 -10.61 13.03
C ASN A 100 -20.23 -11.66 11.97
N ILE A 101 -21.50 -11.93 11.74
CA ILE A 101 -21.97 -13.04 10.90
C ILE A 101 -21.50 -12.89 9.44
N GLU A 102 -21.50 -11.66 8.92
CA GLU A 102 -21.07 -11.37 7.54
C GLU A 102 -19.60 -11.69 7.38
N GLU A 103 -18.74 -11.16 8.25
CA GLU A 103 -17.30 -11.41 8.23
C GLU A 103 -16.98 -12.90 8.38
N ILE A 104 -17.65 -13.60 9.29
CA ILE A 104 -17.44 -15.04 9.49
C ILE A 104 -17.85 -15.83 8.26
N SER A 105 -18.99 -15.48 7.65
CA SER A 105 -19.49 -16.15 6.44
C SER A 105 -18.52 -15.96 5.28
N GLU A 106 -17.97 -14.77 5.08
CA GLU A 106 -16.95 -14.49 4.08
C GLU A 106 -15.67 -15.34 4.30
N ARG A 107 -15.18 -15.41 5.54
CA ARG A 107 -14.01 -16.24 5.89
C ARG A 107 -14.25 -17.72 5.61
N ILE A 108 -15.40 -18.23 6.00
CA ILE A 108 -15.78 -19.63 5.72
C ILE A 108 -15.83 -19.87 4.20
N LEU A 109 -16.40 -18.94 3.46
CA LEU A 109 -16.51 -19.06 2.01
C LEU A 109 -15.14 -19.02 1.33
N ILE A 110 -14.22 -18.15 1.75
CA ILE A 110 -12.85 -18.10 1.26
C ILE A 110 -12.12 -19.44 1.49
N LEU A 111 -12.29 -20.05 2.65
CA LEU A 111 -11.73 -21.36 2.95
C LEU A 111 -12.31 -22.43 2.02
N GLN A 112 -13.60 -22.41 1.79
CA GLN A 112 -14.26 -23.35 0.89
C GLN A 112 -13.81 -23.19 -0.56
N ILE A 113 -13.65 -21.95 -1.04
CA ILE A 113 -13.09 -21.68 -2.37
C ILE A 113 -11.68 -22.25 -2.49
N LYS A 114 -10.87 -22.09 -1.46
CA LYS A 114 -9.51 -22.62 -1.41
C LYS A 114 -9.50 -24.14 -1.55
N ASP A 115 -10.37 -24.83 -0.80
CA ASP A 115 -10.49 -26.30 -0.88
C ASP A 115 -10.98 -26.74 -2.26
N TRP A 116 -11.98 -26.06 -2.82
CA TRP A 116 -12.47 -26.34 -4.17
C TRP A 116 -11.40 -26.11 -5.22
N LEU A 117 -10.64 -25.00 -5.11
CA LEU A 117 -9.58 -24.70 -6.06
C LEU A 117 -8.48 -25.78 -6.03
N TYR A 118 -8.03 -26.21 -4.85
CA TYR A 118 -7.04 -27.26 -4.71
C TYR A 118 -7.56 -28.59 -5.22
N SER A 119 -8.80 -28.96 -4.93
CA SER A 119 -9.42 -30.19 -5.48
C SER A 119 -9.59 -30.12 -6.99
N ALA A 120 -9.91 -28.96 -7.52
CA ALA A 120 -10.07 -28.77 -8.98
C ALA A 120 -8.74 -28.93 -9.73
N LEU A 121 -7.61 -28.61 -9.08
CA LEU A 121 -6.26 -28.68 -9.66
C LEU A 121 -5.56 -30.03 -9.44
N ASP A 122 -6.25 -30.99 -8.82
CA ASP A 122 -5.70 -32.34 -8.62
C ASP A 122 -5.42 -32.99 -9.99
N GLU A 123 -4.20 -33.47 -10.18
CA GLU A 123 -3.77 -34.08 -11.45
C GLU A 123 -4.46 -35.44 -11.70
N GLU A 124 -4.80 -36.17 -10.63
CA GLU A 124 -5.44 -37.48 -10.71
C GLU A 124 -6.94 -37.38 -10.98
N SER A 125 -7.57 -36.34 -10.45
CA SER A 125 -9.04 -36.17 -10.56
C SER A 125 -9.41 -34.68 -10.75
N PRO A 126 -9.08 -34.08 -11.90
CA PRO A 126 -9.36 -32.67 -12.16
C PRO A 126 -10.87 -32.41 -12.23
N ASP A 127 -11.33 -31.39 -11.51
CA ASP A 127 -12.74 -31.04 -11.40
C ASP A 127 -12.98 -29.62 -11.94
N THR A 128 -13.48 -29.56 -13.18
CA THR A 128 -13.74 -28.31 -13.88
C THR A 128 -14.84 -27.48 -13.18
N ASP A 129 -15.84 -28.13 -12.61
CA ASP A 129 -16.98 -27.45 -11.97
C ASP A 129 -16.54 -26.75 -10.68
N ARG A 130 -15.71 -27.41 -9.88
CA ARG A 130 -15.12 -26.78 -8.69
C ARG A 130 -14.19 -25.61 -9.04
N TRP A 131 -13.47 -25.71 -10.16
CA TRP A 131 -12.65 -24.60 -10.63
C TRP A 131 -13.52 -23.38 -10.97
N TYR A 132 -14.61 -23.57 -11.75
CA TYR A 132 -15.54 -22.50 -12.09
C TYR A 132 -16.22 -21.91 -10.85
N LEU A 133 -16.67 -22.75 -9.91
CA LEU A 133 -17.25 -22.31 -8.66
C LEU A 133 -16.27 -21.46 -7.85
N SER A 134 -15.01 -21.87 -7.78
CA SER A 134 -13.98 -21.12 -7.07
C SER A 134 -13.76 -19.75 -7.70
N VAL A 135 -13.60 -19.68 -9.01
CA VAL A 135 -13.39 -18.42 -9.74
C VAL A 135 -14.63 -17.51 -9.64
N SER A 136 -15.83 -18.04 -9.87
CA SER A 136 -17.08 -17.29 -9.78
C SER A 136 -17.30 -16.72 -8.40
N THR A 137 -17.05 -17.52 -7.37
CA THR A 137 -17.23 -17.08 -5.97
C THR A 137 -16.20 -16.02 -5.59
N LEU A 138 -14.95 -16.17 -6.04
CA LEU A 138 -13.91 -15.16 -5.81
C LEU A 138 -14.26 -13.83 -6.47
N ILE A 139 -14.77 -13.85 -7.70
CA ILE A 139 -15.26 -12.64 -8.39
C ILE A 139 -16.38 -12.00 -7.57
N GLY A 140 -17.39 -12.77 -7.19
CA GLY A 140 -18.53 -12.25 -6.43
C GLY A 140 -18.14 -11.63 -5.09
N LEU A 141 -17.28 -12.29 -4.32
CA LEU A 141 -16.74 -11.75 -3.07
C LEU A 141 -15.93 -10.46 -3.30
N SER A 142 -15.12 -10.45 -4.36
CA SER A 142 -14.30 -9.28 -4.71
C SER A 142 -15.18 -8.09 -5.11
N LEU A 143 -16.27 -8.32 -5.82
CA LEU A 143 -17.25 -7.29 -6.19
C LEU A 143 -18.02 -6.74 -4.97
N LYS A 144 -18.24 -7.55 -3.95
CA LYS A 144 -18.85 -7.11 -2.69
C LYS A 144 -17.90 -6.26 -1.85
N GLY A 145 -16.60 -6.41 -2.02
CA GLY A 145 -15.55 -5.57 -1.47
C GLY A 145 -15.38 -5.68 0.05
N SER A 146 -14.80 -6.77 0.53
CA SER A 146 -14.41 -6.89 1.93
C SER A 146 -12.89 -6.83 2.11
N ASN A 147 -12.45 -6.31 3.27
CA ASN A 147 -11.02 -6.27 3.63
C ASN A 147 -10.40 -7.67 3.73
N ILE A 148 -11.20 -8.67 4.01
CA ILE A 148 -10.76 -10.07 4.06
C ILE A 148 -10.39 -10.54 2.66
N VAL A 149 -11.20 -10.19 1.67
CA VAL A 149 -10.95 -10.57 0.28
C VAL A 149 -9.76 -9.83 -0.31
N GLU A 150 -9.42 -8.65 0.18
CA GLU A 150 -8.20 -7.94 -0.26
C GLU A 150 -6.95 -8.80 -0.08
N SER A 151 -6.74 -9.38 1.08
CA SER A 151 -5.52 -10.11 1.42
C SER A 151 -5.62 -11.60 1.08
N GLU A 152 -6.65 -12.28 1.57
CA GLU A 152 -6.79 -13.72 1.39
C GLU A 152 -7.28 -14.10 0.01
N GLY A 153 -8.18 -13.29 -0.58
CA GLY A 153 -8.59 -13.43 -1.96
C GLY A 153 -7.43 -13.22 -2.94
N PHE A 154 -6.46 -12.35 -2.62
CA PHE A 154 -5.26 -12.18 -3.43
C PHE A 154 -4.44 -13.47 -3.55
N ASN A 155 -4.30 -14.22 -2.47
CA ASN A 155 -3.57 -15.48 -2.50
C ASN A 155 -4.24 -16.51 -3.44
N LEU A 156 -5.57 -16.58 -3.42
CA LEU A 156 -6.34 -17.43 -4.32
C LEU A 156 -6.23 -16.95 -5.78
N PHE A 157 -6.34 -15.64 -6.01
CA PHE A 157 -6.16 -15.03 -7.31
C PHE A 157 -4.75 -15.31 -7.87
N ASN A 158 -3.72 -15.16 -7.06
CA ASN A 158 -2.36 -15.48 -7.43
C ASN A 158 -2.19 -16.98 -7.76
N SER A 159 -2.83 -17.87 -7.01
CA SER A 159 -2.84 -19.30 -7.32
C SER A 159 -3.50 -19.59 -8.68
N ILE A 160 -4.53 -18.85 -9.08
CA ILE A 160 -5.17 -18.98 -10.39
C ILE A 160 -4.21 -18.62 -11.54
N ILE A 161 -3.37 -17.58 -11.37
CA ILE A 161 -2.40 -17.16 -12.40
C ILE A 161 -1.46 -18.32 -12.78
N PHE A 162 -1.01 -19.07 -11.79
CA PHE A 162 -0.04 -20.14 -11.95
C PHE A 162 -0.69 -21.52 -12.17
N ALA A 163 -2.02 -21.62 -12.11
CA ALA A 163 -2.74 -22.85 -12.26
C ALA A 163 -3.24 -23.06 -13.69
N ARG A 164 -3.18 -24.32 -14.16
CA ARG A 164 -3.81 -24.73 -15.39
C ARG A 164 -5.28 -25.06 -15.13
N LYS A 165 -6.19 -24.59 -15.99
CA LYS A 165 -7.60 -25.00 -15.92
C LYS A 165 -7.72 -26.52 -16.08
N PRO A 166 -8.52 -27.21 -15.26
CA PRO A 166 -8.74 -28.65 -15.39
C PRO A 166 -9.16 -29.05 -16.82
N GLY A 167 -8.64 -30.17 -17.30
CA GLY A 167 -8.95 -30.68 -18.63
C GLY A 167 -8.28 -29.96 -19.82
N GLU A 168 -7.52 -28.92 -19.58
CA GLU A 168 -6.78 -28.20 -20.63
C GLU A 168 -5.45 -28.90 -20.92
N LEU A 169 -5.20 -29.24 -22.17
CA LEU A 169 -3.92 -29.79 -22.60
C LEU A 169 -2.84 -28.69 -22.57
N PRO A 170 -1.59 -29.02 -22.23
CA PRO A 170 -0.50 -28.06 -22.30
C PRO A 170 -0.40 -27.48 -23.71
N SER A 171 -0.68 -26.20 -23.87
CA SER A 171 -0.79 -25.56 -25.20
C SER A 171 0.55 -25.31 -25.90
N ILE A 172 1.66 -25.48 -25.20
CA ILE A 172 2.99 -25.30 -25.79
C ILE A 172 3.59 -26.64 -26.14
N LYS A 173 3.51 -26.99 -27.41
CA LYS A 173 4.39 -27.99 -27.98
C LYS A 173 5.72 -27.33 -28.31
N PRO A 174 6.82 -27.73 -27.67
CA PRO A 174 8.12 -27.24 -28.07
C PRO A 174 8.35 -27.52 -29.54
N THR A 175 8.70 -26.51 -30.32
CA THR A 175 9.00 -26.66 -31.75
C THR A 175 10.50 -26.82 -31.93
N GLY A 176 10.90 -27.79 -32.81
CA GLY A 176 12.29 -27.98 -33.19
C GLY A 176 13.10 -28.92 -32.32
N ARG A 177 14.45 -28.76 -32.33
CA ARG A 177 15.42 -29.67 -31.67
C ARG A 177 15.25 -29.80 -30.14
N HIS A 178 14.48 -28.94 -29.51
CA HIS A 178 14.19 -28.95 -28.08
C HIS A 178 13.03 -29.88 -27.69
N GLN A 179 12.30 -30.44 -28.64
CA GLN A 179 11.21 -31.38 -28.39
C GLN A 179 11.61 -32.62 -27.56
N ILE A 180 12.86 -33.06 -27.68
CA ILE A 180 13.34 -34.29 -27.03
C ILE A 180 13.70 -34.04 -25.56
N ALA A 181 13.99 -32.81 -25.16
CA ALA A 181 14.44 -32.44 -23.81
C ALA A 181 13.30 -31.89 -22.90
N TRP A 182 12.14 -31.59 -23.47
CA TRP A 182 11.02 -31.03 -22.71
C TRP A 182 10.18 -32.16 -22.12
N ASN A 183 10.45 -32.51 -20.89
CA ASN A 183 9.55 -33.36 -20.11
C ASN A 183 8.52 -32.45 -19.38
N GLY A 184 7.41 -33.03 -18.95
CA GLY A 184 6.34 -32.30 -18.26
C GLY A 184 6.81 -31.50 -17.04
N LYS A 185 7.88 -31.94 -16.35
CA LYS A 185 8.47 -31.22 -15.21
C LYS A 185 9.10 -29.89 -15.60
N GLN A 186 9.77 -29.81 -16.75
CA GLN A 186 10.36 -28.55 -17.22
C GLN A 186 9.31 -27.56 -17.69
N ALA A 187 8.25 -28.04 -18.32
CA ALA A 187 7.11 -27.21 -18.69
C ALA A 187 6.41 -26.65 -17.44
N ASN A 188 6.17 -27.48 -16.43
CA ASN A 188 5.58 -27.04 -15.17
C ASN A 188 6.46 -26.02 -14.46
N ALA A 189 7.78 -26.24 -14.37
CA ALA A 189 8.69 -25.26 -13.76
C ALA A 189 8.66 -23.90 -14.48
N LEU A 190 8.55 -23.88 -15.80
CA LEU A 190 8.40 -22.62 -16.54
C LEU A 190 7.09 -21.92 -16.21
N TYR A 191 5.99 -22.64 -16.12
CA TYR A 191 4.69 -22.06 -15.78
C TYR A 191 4.60 -21.60 -14.32
N GLU A 192 5.34 -22.21 -13.42
CA GLU A 192 5.50 -21.72 -12.03
C GLU A 192 6.18 -20.35 -11.98
N GLU A 193 7.04 -20.05 -12.96
CA GLU A 193 7.72 -18.73 -13.00
C GLU A 193 6.92 -17.68 -13.77
N ILE A 194 6.28 -18.05 -14.89
CA ILE A 194 5.70 -17.08 -15.84
C ILE A 194 4.17 -17.04 -15.84
N GLY A 195 3.51 -17.91 -15.10
CA GLY A 195 2.07 -18.09 -15.12
C GLY A 195 1.60 -19.01 -16.25
N HIS A 196 0.55 -19.79 -15.99
CA HIS A 196 -0.04 -20.66 -17.01
C HIS A 196 -0.95 -19.85 -17.95
N PRO A 197 -0.93 -20.03 -19.29
CA PRO A 197 -1.74 -19.24 -20.23
C PRO A 197 -3.22 -19.15 -19.88
N SER A 198 -3.85 -20.26 -19.51
CA SER A 198 -5.26 -20.27 -19.08
C SER A 198 -5.49 -19.56 -17.75
N GLY A 199 -4.55 -19.70 -16.80
CA GLY A 199 -4.58 -18.99 -15.53
C GLY A 199 -4.43 -17.49 -15.71
N VAL A 200 -3.52 -17.07 -16.58
CA VAL A 200 -3.33 -15.65 -16.95
C VAL A 200 -4.57 -15.08 -17.63
N LEU A 201 -5.19 -15.84 -18.53
CA LEU A 201 -6.44 -15.42 -19.19
C LEU A 201 -7.56 -15.26 -18.17
N ALA A 202 -7.73 -16.21 -17.25
CA ALA A 202 -8.72 -16.14 -16.17
C ALA A 202 -8.44 -14.93 -15.25
N ALA A 203 -7.18 -14.70 -14.88
CA ALA A 203 -6.79 -13.56 -14.05
C ALA A 203 -7.08 -12.22 -14.74
N ASN A 204 -6.78 -12.07 -16.03
CA ASN A 204 -7.14 -10.88 -16.80
C ASN A 204 -8.66 -10.67 -16.81
N SER A 205 -9.44 -11.73 -17.04
CA SER A 205 -10.91 -11.66 -17.02
C SER A 205 -11.45 -11.22 -15.65
N ILE A 206 -10.87 -11.73 -14.56
CA ILE A 206 -11.21 -11.31 -13.19
C ILE A 206 -10.93 -9.82 -13.00
N LEU A 207 -9.75 -9.36 -13.39
CA LEU A 207 -9.38 -7.94 -13.26
C LEU A 207 -10.26 -7.03 -14.11
N ASP A 208 -10.62 -7.47 -15.35
CA ASP A 208 -11.53 -6.73 -16.23
C ASP A 208 -12.93 -6.61 -15.61
N ILE A 209 -13.47 -7.69 -15.06
CA ILE A 209 -14.76 -7.69 -14.37
C ILE A 209 -14.74 -6.72 -13.18
N LEU A 210 -13.69 -6.79 -12.35
CA LEU A 210 -13.55 -5.91 -11.20
C LEU A 210 -13.40 -4.45 -11.62
N GLN A 211 -12.75 -4.18 -12.73
CA GLN A 211 -12.57 -2.82 -13.28
C GLN A 211 -13.90 -2.25 -13.80
N ILE A 212 -14.71 -3.05 -14.51
CA ILE A 212 -16.01 -2.62 -15.06
C ILE A 212 -17.03 -2.38 -13.94
N ARG A 213 -17.02 -3.22 -12.92
CA ARG A 213 -17.99 -3.21 -11.81
C ARG A 213 -17.51 -2.48 -10.57
N GLN A 214 -16.50 -1.67 -10.73
CA GLN A 214 -15.95 -0.90 -9.63
C GLN A 214 -17.04 -0.06 -8.93
N THR A 215 -17.25 -0.34 -7.67
CA THR A 215 -18.11 0.48 -6.79
C THR A 215 -17.22 1.36 -5.92
N HIS A 216 -17.74 2.51 -5.45
CA HIS A 216 -17.01 3.44 -4.59
C HIS A 216 -16.48 2.84 -3.26
N LYS A 217 -16.94 1.64 -2.91
CA LYS A 217 -16.54 0.92 -1.70
C LYS A 217 -15.56 -0.23 -1.97
N ASN A 218 -15.30 -0.56 -3.24
CA ASN A 218 -14.46 -1.69 -3.57
C ASN A 218 -12.98 -1.31 -3.51
N THR A 219 -12.28 -1.81 -2.49
CA THR A 219 -10.84 -1.59 -2.25
C THR A 219 -9.99 -2.73 -2.84
N VAL A 220 -10.61 -3.83 -3.20
CA VAL A 220 -9.93 -5.08 -3.60
C VAL A 220 -9.06 -4.88 -4.83
N LEU A 221 -9.62 -4.30 -5.89
CA LEU A 221 -8.87 -4.13 -7.15
C LEU A 221 -7.62 -3.25 -6.99
N PRO A 222 -7.68 -2.04 -6.39
CA PRO A 222 -6.48 -1.24 -6.15
C PRO A 222 -5.41 -1.98 -5.37
N TYR A 223 -5.78 -2.67 -4.30
CA TYR A 223 -4.84 -3.45 -3.50
C TYR A 223 -4.19 -4.59 -4.31
N TRP A 224 -4.97 -5.31 -5.14
CA TRP A 224 -4.42 -6.37 -5.98
C TRP A 224 -3.48 -5.80 -7.04
N LEU A 225 -3.81 -4.67 -7.66
CA LEU A 225 -2.94 -3.99 -8.61
C LEU A 225 -1.61 -3.57 -7.96
N GLU A 226 -1.65 -3.03 -6.75
CA GLU A 226 -0.45 -2.72 -5.97
C GLU A 226 0.42 -3.96 -5.76
N ARG A 227 -0.15 -5.07 -5.31
CA ARG A 227 0.59 -6.31 -5.07
C ARG A 227 1.18 -6.91 -6.34
N LEU A 228 0.44 -6.88 -7.45
CA LEU A 228 0.89 -7.38 -8.75
C LEU A 228 1.96 -6.49 -9.39
N SER A 229 1.94 -5.19 -9.10
CA SER A 229 2.90 -4.22 -9.65
C SER A 229 4.32 -4.43 -9.16
N ILE A 230 4.52 -5.10 -8.05
CA ILE A 230 5.85 -5.41 -7.48
C ILE A 230 6.64 -6.35 -8.40
N SER A 231 5.96 -7.29 -9.05
CA SER A 231 6.58 -8.22 -9.99
C SER A 231 6.61 -7.63 -11.40
N LYS A 232 7.80 -7.40 -11.95
CA LYS A 232 7.97 -6.94 -13.34
C LYS A 232 7.21 -7.82 -14.32
N HIS A 233 7.30 -9.14 -14.12
CA HIS A 233 6.68 -10.13 -15.02
C HIS A 233 5.15 -10.07 -14.95
N LEU A 234 4.57 -10.13 -13.75
CA LEU A 234 3.11 -10.06 -13.56
C LEU A 234 2.56 -8.70 -13.96
N SER A 235 3.28 -7.63 -13.66
CA SER A 235 2.92 -6.27 -14.06
C SER A 235 2.75 -6.14 -15.57
N SER A 236 3.69 -6.68 -16.35
CA SER A 236 3.63 -6.70 -17.81
C SER A 236 2.52 -7.63 -18.32
N LEU A 237 2.46 -8.86 -17.78
CA LEU A 237 1.54 -9.91 -18.23
C LEU A 237 0.07 -9.53 -18.05
N LEU A 238 -0.24 -8.80 -16.98
CA LEU A 238 -1.60 -8.38 -16.62
C LEU A 238 -1.87 -6.91 -16.96
N ASN A 239 -0.99 -6.24 -17.68
CA ASN A 239 -1.12 -4.84 -18.09
C ASN A 239 -1.40 -3.87 -16.92
N ILE A 240 -0.73 -4.09 -15.79
CA ILE A 240 -1.00 -3.34 -14.54
C ILE A 240 -0.86 -1.82 -14.73
N PRO A 241 0.18 -1.27 -15.39
CA PRO A 241 0.31 0.19 -15.54
C PRO A 241 -0.88 0.81 -16.28
N LEU A 242 -1.36 0.17 -17.36
CA LEU A 242 -2.53 0.66 -18.11
C LEU A 242 -3.81 0.59 -17.27
N ARG A 243 -3.99 -0.46 -16.47
CA ARG A 243 -5.12 -0.57 -15.54
C ARG A 243 -5.09 0.52 -14.48
N VAL A 244 -3.91 0.81 -13.93
CA VAL A 244 -3.71 1.90 -12.95
C VAL A 244 -4.04 3.25 -13.58
N GLN A 245 -3.56 3.53 -14.81
CA GLN A 245 -3.85 4.75 -15.54
C GLN A 245 -5.36 4.96 -15.71
N ASN A 246 -6.07 3.93 -16.17
CA ASN A 246 -7.52 4.01 -16.39
C ASN A 246 -8.31 4.23 -15.09
N LEU A 247 -7.82 3.70 -13.96
CA LEU A 247 -8.52 3.78 -12.67
C LEU A 247 -8.24 5.07 -11.92
N ILE A 248 -7.03 5.63 -12.01
CA ILE A 248 -6.61 6.73 -11.14
C ILE A 248 -7.41 8.01 -11.40
N ILE A 249 -7.94 8.16 -12.61
CA ILE A 249 -8.76 9.30 -13.03
C ILE A 249 -10.13 9.25 -12.35
N ASP A 250 -10.73 8.07 -12.26
CA ASP A 250 -12.12 7.88 -11.83
C ASP A 250 -12.26 7.52 -10.34
N TYR A 251 -11.14 7.17 -9.66
CA TYR A 251 -11.20 6.61 -8.33
C TYR A 251 -11.54 7.62 -7.23
N ASN A 252 -12.45 7.22 -6.33
CA ASN A 252 -12.80 8.01 -5.15
C ASN A 252 -11.77 7.84 -4.00
N GLN A 253 -11.76 8.79 -3.08
CA GLN A 253 -10.71 9.12 -2.11
C GLN A 253 -10.10 7.95 -1.30
N ASN A 254 -10.80 6.85 -1.07
CA ASN A 254 -10.38 5.86 -0.06
C ASN A 254 -9.31 4.85 -0.52
N ASN A 255 -8.96 4.78 -1.82
CA ASN A 255 -8.07 3.75 -2.36
C ASN A 255 -7.02 4.29 -3.34
N CYS A 256 -6.82 5.60 -3.31
CA CYS A 256 -5.84 6.27 -4.14
C CYS A 256 -4.40 5.88 -3.78
N GLU A 257 -4.16 5.49 -2.52
CA GLU A 257 -2.81 5.12 -2.06
C GLU A 257 -2.29 3.86 -2.74
N SER A 258 -3.09 2.81 -2.81
CA SER A 258 -2.69 1.56 -3.50
C SER A 258 -2.45 1.77 -5.00
N LEU A 259 -3.25 2.59 -5.67
CA LEU A 259 -3.02 2.93 -7.08
C LEU A 259 -1.76 3.76 -7.29
N LEU A 260 -1.50 4.73 -6.41
CA LEU A 260 -0.27 5.49 -6.40
C LEU A 260 0.95 4.57 -6.17
N MET A 261 0.86 3.66 -5.22
CA MET A 261 1.92 2.68 -4.96
C MET A 261 2.15 1.76 -6.14
N ALA A 262 1.09 1.31 -6.81
CA ALA A 262 1.20 0.52 -8.03
C ALA A 262 1.94 1.31 -9.15
N ALA A 263 1.64 2.59 -9.33
CA ALA A 263 2.34 3.45 -10.28
C ALA A 263 3.82 3.62 -9.94
N ILE A 264 4.16 3.77 -8.66
CA ILE A 264 5.55 3.87 -8.21
C ILE A 264 6.31 2.55 -8.43
N HIS A 265 5.72 1.41 -8.06
CA HIS A 265 6.36 0.11 -8.27
C HIS A 265 6.62 -0.20 -9.76
N THR A 266 5.74 0.25 -10.66
CA THR A 266 5.91 0.03 -12.08
C THR A 266 6.92 0.98 -12.74
N LEU A 267 7.43 1.98 -12.02
CA LEU A 267 8.40 2.95 -12.55
C LEU A 267 9.69 2.27 -13.05
N SER A 268 10.19 1.27 -12.33
CA SER A 268 11.35 0.47 -12.74
C SER A 268 11.09 -0.50 -13.90
N HIS A 269 9.81 -0.78 -14.22
CA HIS A 269 9.42 -1.79 -15.20
C HIS A 269 8.93 -1.17 -16.51
N THR A 270 8.15 -0.10 -16.41
CA THR A 270 7.50 0.62 -17.51
C THR A 270 7.62 2.12 -17.29
N PRO A 271 8.87 2.68 -17.34
CA PRO A 271 9.14 4.05 -16.89
C PRO A 271 8.30 5.11 -17.62
N GLU A 272 8.13 5.00 -18.93
CA GLU A 272 7.41 6.01 -19.72
C GLU A 272 5.96 6.18 -19.25
N LEU A 273 5.22 5.07 -19.19
CA LEU A 273 3.81 5.10 -18.77
C LEU A 273 3.67 5.46 -17.30
N SER A 274 4.56 4.95 -16.44
CA SER A 274 4.53 5.24 -15.00
C SER A 274 4.84 6.71 -14.71
N LYS A 275 5.79 7.32 -15.42
CA LYS A 275 6.08 8.76 -15.33
C LYS A 275 4.87 9.60 -15.76
N GLU A 276 4.19 9.20 -16.84
CA GLU A 276 2.97 9.86 -17.29
C GLU A 276 1.89 9.82 -16.21
N ILE A 277 1.64 8.64 -15.61
CA ILE A 277 0.66 8.47 -14.53
C ILE A 277 1.03 9.34 -13.31
N LEU A 278 2.28 9.29 -12.86
CA LEU A 278 2.73 10.06 -11.70
C LEU A 278 2.68 11.57 -11.97
N PHE A 279 2.94 12.00 -13.18
CA PHE A 279 2.79 13.40 -13.58
C PHE A 279 1.32 13.84 -13.64
N GLN A 280 0.42 12.99 -14.12
CA GLN A 280 -1.03 13.22 -14.04
C GLN A 280 -1.50 13.33 -12.58
N ILE A 281 -0.98 12.51 -11.67
CA ILE A 281 -1.25 12.61 -10.24
C ILE A 281 -0.75 13.95 -9.68
N CYS A 282 0.45 14.36 -10.05
CA CYS A 282 1.03 15.64 -9.62
C CYS A 282 0.14 16.84 -9.98
N ASN A 283 -0.52 16.77 -11.13
CA ASN A 283 -1.41 17.81 -11.62
C ASN A 283 -2.92 17.54 -11.37
N SER A 284 -3.23 16.53 -10.57
CA SER A 284 -4.61 16.15 -10.29
C SER A 284 -5.33 17.20 -9.44
N GLU A 285 -6.60 17.45 -9.69
CA GLU A 285 -7.47 18.24 -8.80
C GLU A 285 -7.67 17.58 -7.43
N LYS A 286 -7.42 16.28 -7.34
CA LYS A 286 -7.56 15.51 -6.09
C LYS A 286 -6.36 15.73 -5.16
N VAL A 287 -6.52 16.60 -4.18
CA VAL A 287 -5.47 16.96 -3.20
C VAL A 287 -4.85 15.71 -2.53
N ILE A 288 -5.67 14.70 -2.22
CA ILE A 288 -5.18 13.49 -1.54
C ILE A 288 -4.15 12.72 -2.39
N LEU A 289 -4.29 12.72 -3.71
CA LEU A 289 -3.31 12.11 -4.62
C LEU A 289 -1.99 12.89 -4.61
N ARG A 290 -2.06 14.22 -4.68
CA ARG A 290 -0.87 15.08 -4.63
C ARG A 290 -0.15 14.96 -3.30
N ARG A 291 -0.88 14.90 -2.17
CA ARG A 291 -0.31 14.63 -0.82
C ARG A 291 0.35 13.26 -0.76
N GLY A 292 -0.33 12.22 -1.27
CA GLY A 292 0.23 10.88 -1.36
C GLY A 292 1.51 10.84 -2.18
N LEU A 293 1.55 11.51 -3.34
CA LEU A 293 2.73 11.62 -4.17
C LEU A 293 3.87 12.34 -3.44
N ALA A 294 3.60 13.47 -2.81
CA ALA A 294 4.57 14.24 -2.04
C ALA A 294 5.20 13.43 -0.90
N SER A 295 4.42 12.59 -0.22
CA SER A 295 4.92 11.74 0.86
C SER A 295 5.77 10.55 0.38
N ASN A 296 5.71 10.20 -0.91
CA ASN A 296 6.42 9.06 -1.50
C ASN A 296 7.59 9.46 -2.41
N LEU A 297 7.99 10.72 -2.46
CA LEU A 297 9.12 11.20 -3.28
C LEU A 297 10.41 10.41 -3.05
N SER A 298 10.70 9.99 -1.83
CA SER A 298 11.89 9.18 -1.52
C SER A 298 11.92 7.82 -2.22
N ARG A 299 10.75 7.24 -2.47
CA ARG A 299 10.63 5.98 -3.22
C ARG A 299 10.84 6.20 -4.71
N ILE A 300 10.33 7.31 -5.24
CA ILE A 300 10.52 7.69 -6.63
C ILE A 300 11.99 8.03 -6.90
N ASP A 301 12.65 8.73 -5.97
CA ASP A 301 14.09 9.04 -6.05
C ASP A 301 14.97 7.79 -6.15
N SER A 302 14.59 6.71 -5.47
CA SER A 302 15.32 5.44 -5.55
C SER A 302 15.27 4.79 -6.92
N GLU A 303 14.25 5.08 -7.72
CA GLU A 303 14.05 4.55 -9.06
C GLU A 303 14.51 5.53 -10.15
N ASP A 304 14.19 6.82 -10.01
CA ASP A 304 14.52 7.87 -10.98
C ASP A 304 14.63 9.23 -10.30
N ARG A 305 15.86 9.68 -10.05
CA ARG A 305 16.12 10.96 -9.37
C ARG A 305 15.71 12.16 -10.18
N ASP A 306 16.04 12.20 -11.46
CA ASP A 306 15.75 13.37 -12.29
C ASP A 306 14.24 13.60 -12.41
N PHE A 307 13.52 12.52 -12.55
CA PHE A 307 12.05 12.57 -12.54
C PHE A 307 11.50 13.00 -11.18
N CYS A 308 12.04 12.46 -10.08
CA CYS A 308 11.66 12.87 -8.72
C CYS A 308 11.86 14.38 -8.50
N VAL A 309 13.00 14.93 -8.97
CA VAL A 309 13.29 16.36 -8.89
C VAL A 309 12.26 17.19 -9.67
N SER A 310 11.88 16.75 -10.87
CA SER A 310 10.85 17.43 -11.66
C SER A 310 9.48 17.46 -10.97
N LEU A 311 9.11 16.38 -10.27
CA LEU A 311 7.89 16.34 -9.46
C LEU A 311 8.01 17.27 -8.24
N LEU A 312 9.16 17.26 -7.57
CA LEU A 312 9.41 18.13 -6.42
C LEU A 312 9.26 19.60 -6.78
N GLU A 313 9.75 20.03 -7.95
CA GLU A 313 9.62 21.41 -8.42
C GLU A 313 8.16 21.89 -8.49
N ASN A 314 7.26 21.01 -8.89
CA ASN A 314 5.82 21.29 -8.94
C ASN A 314 5.19 21.25 -7.55
N LEU A 315 5.48 20.21 -6.76
CA LEU A 315 4.82 19.96 -5.46
C LEU A 315 5.19 20.99 -4.38
N ILE A 316 6.36 21.60 -4.43
CA ILE A 316 6.72 22.70 -3.51
C ILE A 316 6.00 24.01 -3.85
N GLU A 317 5.40 24.12 -5.04
CA GLU A 317 4.57 25.26 -5.47
C GLU A 317 3.07 24.96 -5.39
N ASP A 318 2.69 23.76 -4.93
CA ASP A 318 1.30 23.32 -4.84
C ASP A 318 0.42 24.34 -4.08
N GLU A 319 -0.81 24.48 -4.47
CA GLU A 319 -1.78 25.34 -3.76
C GLU A 319 -2.10 24.82 -2.36
N ASP A 320 -2.08 23.48 -2.18
CA ASP A 320 -2.34 22.83 -0.90
C ASP A 320 -1.12 22.90 0.03
N SER A 321 -1.31 23.48 1.20
CA SER A 321 -0.23 23.64 2.20
C SER A 321 0.36 22.33 2.69
N ASP A 322 -0.46 21.26 2.86
CA ASP A 322 0.05 19.97 3.32
C ASP A 322 0.89 19.28 2.26
N THR A 323 0.51 19.39 0.98
CA THR A 323 1.33 18.91 -0.15
C THR A 323 2.70 19.57 -0.15
N ARG A 324 2.77 20.91 0.01
CA ARG A 324 4.05 21.63 0.09
C ARG A 324 4.90 21.17 1.27
N VAL A 325 4.29 20.98 2.44
CA VAL A 325 5.00 20.53 3.66
C VAL A 325 5.52 19.10 3.49
N LEU A 326 4.70 18.20 2.95
CA LEU A 326 5.10 16.81 2.71
C LEU A 326 6.26 16.73 1.70
N SER A 327 6.20 17.48 0.60
CA SER A 327 7.29 17.53 -0.37
C SER A 327 8.57 18.12 0.22
N THR A 328 8.46 19.11 1.10
CA THR A 328 9.61 19.67 1.82
C THR A 328 10.32 18.64 2.70
N THR A 329 9.60 17.64 3.23
CA THR A 329 10.19 16.56 4.02
C THR A 329 11.25 15.76 3.25
N TYR A 330 11.07 15.59 1.94
CA TYR A 330 12.03 14.90 1.08
C TYR A 330 13.39 15.60 1.00
N LEU A 331 13.46 16.90 1.27
CA LEU A 331 14.73 17.64 1.29
C LEU A 331 15.73 17.07 2.32
N GLY A 332 15.25 16.39 3.36
CA GLY A 332 16.11 15.66 4.29
C GLY A 332 16.94 14.56 3.63
N ASN A 333 16.40 13.93 2.58
CA ASN A 333 17.13 12.96 1.77
C ASN A 333 18.12 13.66 0.84
N LEU A 334 17.70 14.73 0.16
CA LEU A 334 18.59 15.52 -0.71
C LEU A 334 19.77 16.08 0.07
N ALA A 335 19.56 16.55 1.30
CA ALA A 335 20.65 17.06 2.15
C ALA A 335 21.79 16.04 2.37
N ARG A 336 21.47 14.75 2.29
CA ARG A 336 22.44 13.66 2.44
C ARG A 336 23.01 13.16 1.12
N LEU A 337 22.18 13.13 0.08
CA LEU A 337 22.48 12.46 -1.19
C LEU A 337 23.00 13.43 -2.26
N ASP A 338 22.45 14.66 -2.29
CA ASP A 338 22.77 15.67 -3.30
C ASP A 338 22.68 17.08 -2.71
N ARG A 339 23.84 17.55 -2.24
CA ARG A 339 23.98 18.85 -1.60
C ARG A 339 23.60 20.01 -2.51
N ALA A 340 23.94 19.95 -3.79
CA ALA A 340 23.66 21.04 -4.73
C ALA A 340 22.16 21.22 -4.96
N LEU A 341 21.44 20.12 -5.16
CA LEU A 341 19.99 20.11 -5.25
C LEU A 341 19.32 20.56 -3.95
N PHE A 342 19.81 20.08 -2.81
CA PHE A 342 19.29 20.53 -1.50
C PHE A 342 19.37 22.04 -1.37
N ILE A 343 20.55 22.64 -1.65
CA ILE A 343 20.74 24.11 -1.55
C ILE A 343 19.83 24.85 -2.52
N HIS A 344 19.71 24.35 -3.75
CA HIS A 344 18.83 24.96 -4.75
C HIS A 344 17.40 25.09 -4.21
N PHE A 345 16.83 23.99 -3.72
CA PHE A 345 15.46 23.99 -3.19
C PHE A 345 15.34 24.72 -1.84
N ALA A 346 16.33 24.59 -0.96
CA ALA A 346 16.35 25.31 0.31
C ALA A 346 16.35 26.83 0.10
N LYS A 347 17.15 27.36 -0.86
CA LYS A 347 17.13 28.77 -1.24
C LYS A 347 15.78 29.20 -1.85
N LYS A 348 15.13 28.33 -2.62
CA LYS A 348 13.79 28.59 -3.16
C LYS A 348 12.74 28.67 -2.06
N ILE A 349 12.74 27.71 -1.14
CA ILE A 349 11.78 27.64 -0.04
C ILE A 349 12.04 28.73 1.01
N SER A 350 13.29 29.07 1.29
CA SER A 350 13.63 30.10 2.28
C SER A 350 13.05 31.50 1.96
N LYS A 351 12.76 31.76 0.69
CA LYS A 351 12.14 33.02 0.22
C LYS A 351 10.63 33.02 0.40
N LYS A 352 10.01 31.89 0.69
CA LYS A 352 8.56 31.79 0.88
C LYS A 352 8.19 32.17 2.31
N GLN A 353 7.01 32.80 2.46
CA GLN A 353 6.46 33.16 3.77
C GLN A 353 5.57 32.03 4.32
N ASP A 354 5.87 30.76 3.99
CA ASP A 354 5.14 29.61 4.50
C ASP A 354 5.88 29.01 5.71
N ASN A 355 5.45 29.40 6.89
CA ASN A 355 6.09 29.00 8.14
C ASN A 355 6.15 27.48 8.34
N ARG A 356 5.16 26.72 7.83
CA ARG A 356 5.14 25.26 7.96
C ARG A 356 6.21 24.61 7.09
N MET A 357 6.39 25.10 5.86
CA MET A 357 7.47 24.66 4.98
C MET A 357 8.85 25.00 5.58
N LEU A 358 9.01 26.23 6.05
CA LEU A 358 10.27 26.69 6.66
C LEU A 358 10.63 25.89 7.90
N GLN A 359 9.66 25.61 8.76
CA GLN A 359 9.87 24.75 9.92
C GLN A 359 10.29 23.35 9.47
N ARG A 360 9.63 22.76 8.50
CA ARG A 360 9.94 21.43 8.00
C ARG A 360 11.31 21.37 7.33
N LEU A 361 11.70 22.40 6.58
CA LEU A 361 13.04 22.51 6.01
C LEU A 361 14.13 22.50 7.09
N ILE A 362 13.91 23.23 8.18
CA ILE A 362 14.85 23.29 9.31
C ILE A 362 14.95 21.92 9.99
N GLU A 363 13.82 21.30 10.30
CA GLU A 363 13.77 20.04 11.03
C GLU A 363 14.35 18.85 10.25
N SER A 364 14.00 18.73 8.95
CA SER A 364 14.35 17.56 8.15
C SER A 364 15.62 17.75 7.32
N GLY A 365 15.82 18.92 6.73
CA GLY A 365 16.90 19.17 5.79
C GLY A 365 18.12 19.82 6.41
N LEU A 366 17.94 20.99 7.01
CA LEU A 366 19.05 21.82 7.49
C LEU A 366 19.87 21.13 8.58
N ARG A 367 19.23 20.37 9.46
CA ARG A 367 19.88 19.62 10.53
C ARG A 367 20.90 18.60 10.00
N HIS A 368 20.63 17.96 8.89
CA HIS A 368 21.56 17.03 8.24
C HIS A 368 22.63 17.74 7.43
N TYR A 369 22.29 18.90 6.89
CA TYR A 369 23.19 19.70 6.09
C TYR A 369 24.30 20.37 6.91
N LEU A 370 23.98 20.92 8.08
CA LEU A 370 24.93 21.63 8.96
C LEU A 370 25.97 20.71 9.61
N SER A 371 25.79 19.40 9.55
CA SER A 371 26.84 18.44 9.94
C SER A 371 28.01 18.39 8.95
N LEU A 372 27.86 18.99 7.76
CA LEU A 372 28.83 19.06 6.70
C LEU A 372 29.23 20.53 6.52
N ASP A 373 30.39 20.91 7.01
CA ASP A 373 30.94 22.26 6.93
C ASP A 373 30.76 22.92 5.56
N SER A 374 30.14 24.11 5.49
CA SER A 374 29.87 24.78 4.22
C SER A 374 29.62 26.29 4.28
N ASN A 375 30.20 26.99 3.31
CA ASN A 375 29.98 28.42 3.06
C ASN A 375 28.52 28.75 2.66
N ASP A 376 27.74 27.76 2.17
CA ASP A 376 26.34 27.94 1.77
C ASP A 376 25.41 28.25 2.93
N SER A 377 25.77 27.86 4.16
CA SER A 377 25.06 28.20 5.39
C SER A 377 24.97 29.72 5.56
N GLU A 378 26.03 30.43 5.15
CA GLU A 378 26.11 31.90 5.26
C GLU A 378 25.14 32.65 4.37
N GLU A 379 24.66 32.03 3.29
CA GLU A 379 23.63 32.62 2.43
C GLU A 379 22.21 32.16 2.83
N LEU A 380 22.05 30.90 3.22
CA LEU A 380 20.77 30.31 3.46
C LEU A 380 20.17 30.71 4.80
N ILE A 381 20.98 30.67 5.89
CA ILE A 381 20.50 30.89 7.24
C ILE A 381 19.97 32.32 7.48
N PRO A 382 20.62 33.41 6.99
CA PRO A 382 20.08 34.74 7.13
C PRO A 382 18.69 34.90 6.53
N THR A 383 18.48 34.39 5.33
CA THR A 383 17.18 34.44 4.65
C THR A 383 16.11 33.63 5.42
N LEU A 384 16.47 32.44 5.91
CA LEU A 384 15.58 31.65 6.75
C LEU A 384 15.24 32.35 8.04
N TRP A 385 16.22 32.95 8.73
CA TRP A 385 16.03 33.64 9.99
C TRP A 385 14.99 34.75 9.89
N ILE A 386 15.06 35.54 8.85
CA ILE A 386 14.14 36.66 8.63
C ILE A 386 12.72 36.17 8.37
N ASN A 387 12.57 35.15 7.57
CA ASN A 387 11.26 34.65 7.10
C ASN A 387 10.59 33.66 8.08
N CYS A 388 11.32 33.15 9.08
CA CYS A 388 10.79 32.20 10.05
C CYS A 388 10.03 32.84 11.21
N ASN A 389 9.08 32.07 11.77
CA ASN A 389 8.42 32.41 13.02
C ASN A 389 9.33 32.22 14.24
N SER A 390 8.84 32.62 15.42
CA SER A 390 9.58 32.57 16.70
C SER A 390 10.04 31.15 17.06
N GLU A 391 9.25 30.13 16.80
CA GLU A 391 9.59 28.75 17.09
C GLU A 391 10.74 28.24 16.22
N SER A 392 10.66 28.46 14.93
CA SER A 392 11.71 28.11 13.98
C SER A 392 13.00 28.86 14.24
N ARG A 393 12.94 30.13 14.61
CA ARG A 393 14.11 30.92 15.08
C ARG A 393 14.76 30.33 16.31
N SER A 394 13.95 29.78 17.23
CA SER A 394 14.50 29.08 18.41
C SER A 394 15.30 27.83 18.01
N GLN A 395 14.86 27.09 17.02
CA GLN A 395 15.60 25.92 16.49
C GLN A 395 16.88 26.38 15.77
N LEU A 396 16.78 27.39 14.90
CA LEU A 396 17.93 27.97 14.19
C LEU A 396 18.98 28.53 15.13
N SER A 397 18.59 29.18 16.24
CA SER A 397 19.55 29.68 17.22
C SER A 397 20.38 28.58 17.87
N GLY A 398 19.79 27.40 18.11
CA GLY A 398 20.53 26.22 18.56
C GLY A 398 21.54 25.74 17.52
N MET A 399 21.16 25.68 16.25
CA MET A 399 22.07 25.31 15.16
C MET A 399 23.20 26.30 14.97
N LEU A 400 22.91 27.60 15.08
CA LEU A 400 23.93 28.65 15.00
C LEU A 400 25.01 28.52 16.10
N ILE A 401 24.60 28.13 17.31
CA ILE A 401 25.56 27.87 18.42
C ILE A 401 26.46 26.67 18.07
N GLU A 402 25.92 25.62 17.44
CA GLU A 402 26.75 24.50 17.00
C GLU A 402 27.70 24.91 15.87
N ILE A 403 27.27 25.76 14.95
CA ILE A 403 28.15 26.35 13.92
C ILE A 403 29.26 27.15 14.56
N ALA A 404 28.96 27.99 15.57
CA ALA A 404 29.95 28.78 16.27
C ALA A 404 31.04 27.93 16.94
N LYS A 405 30.69 26.77 17.46
CA LYS A 405 31.66 25.83 18.06
C LYS A 405 32.63 25.24 17.02
N ILE A 406 32.20 25.12 15.77
CA ILE A 406 32.99 24.54 14.68
C ILE A 406 33.76 25.66 13.95
N ASN A 407 33.10 26.77 13.66
CA ASN A 407 33.63 27.89 12.90
C ASN A 407 33.01 29.21 13.37
N GLU A 408 33.67 29.88 14.31
CA GLU A 408 33.22 31.16 14.88
C GLU A 408 33.10 32.24 13.80
N LYS A 409 34.01 32.26 12.80
CA LYS A 409 34.00 33.25 11.73
C LYS A 409 32.70 33.13 10.91
N SER A 410 32.33 31.92 10.44
CA SER A 410 31.07 31.72 9.70
C SER A 410 29.86 32.13 10.53
N PHE A 411 29.86 31.88 11.83
CA PHE A 411 28.79 32.33 12.72
C PHE A 411 28.67 33.86 12.74
N LEU A 412 29.78 34.57 12.84
CA LEU A 412 29.81 36.03 12.83
C LEU A 412 29.36 36.58 11.45
N ASP A 413 29.82 35.99 10.36
CA ASP A 413 29.43 36.38 9.01
C ASP A 413 27.91 36.20 8.79
N ILE A 414 27.32 35.12 9.30
CA ILE A 414 25.86 34.89 9.30
C ILE A 414 25.14 35.97 10.14
N SER A 415 25.66 36.25 11.34
CA SER A 415 25.08 37.26 12.23
C SER A 415 25.08 38.65 11.61
N MET A 416 26.20 39.04 10.98
CA MET A 416 26.30 40.34 10.30
C MET A 416 25.37 40.43 9.10
N LYS A 417 25.26 39.36 8.30
CA LYS A 417 24.28 39.32 7.18
C LYS A 417 22.84 39.47 7.68
N ILE A 418 22.48 38.89 8.83
CA ILE A 418 21.16 39.09 9.45
C ILE A 418 20.98 40.57 9.86
N TYR A 419 22.02 41.18 10.45
CA TYR A 419 22.00 42.57 10.82
C TYR A 419 21.80 43.51 9.61
N ASP A 420 22.50 43.26 8.52
CA ASP A 420 22.39 44.04 7.29
C ASP A 420 21.00 43.94 6.63
N LEU A 421 20.37 42.75 6.77
CA LEU A 421 19.05 42.52 6.20
C LEU A 421 17.93 43.07 7.08
N ASP A 422 17.97 42.87 8.38
CA ASP A 422 16.98 43.34 9.35
C ASP A 422 17.51 43.46 10.79
N LYS A 423 17.72 44.65 11.25
CA LYS A 423 18.24 44.94 12.60
C LYS A 423 17.36 44.46 13.72
N ILE A 424 16.03 44.44 13.53
CA ILE A 424 15.08 43.94 14.55
C ILE A 424 15.24 42.42 14.70
N SER A 425 15.26 41.69 13.60
CA SER A 425 15.50 40.23 13.58
C SER A 425 16.88 39.86 14.11
N HIS A 426 17.88 40.70 13.88
CA HIS A 426 19.20 40.54 14.50
C HIS A 426 19.16 40.72 16.03
N GLY A 427 18.42 41.69 16.56
CA GLY A 427 18.21 41.85 18.01
C GLY A 427 17.57 40.60 18.65
N ASP A 428 16.62 39.96 17.97
CA ASP A 428 16.05 38.68 18.39
C ASP A 428 17.11 37.55 18.38
N LEU A 429 17.99 37.50 17.37
CA LEU A 429 19.10 36.56 17.30
C LEU A 429 20.03 36.71 18.52
N VAL A 430 20.51 37.94 18.77
CA VAL A 430 21.41 38.23 19.90
C VAL A 430 20.78 37.78 21.22
N ASN A 431 19.51 38.10 21.44
CA ASN A 431 18.78 37.71 22.65
C ASN A 431 18.71 36.19 22.84
N ARG A 432 18.35 35.46 21.77
CA ARG A 432 18.23 34.00 21.83
C ARG A 432 19.56 33.30 21.98
N VAL A 433 20.60 33.78 21.32
CA VAL A 433 21.97 33.25 21.50
C VAL A 433 22.48 33.52 22.90
N THR A 434 22.32 34.76 23.43
CA THR A 434 22.75 35.13 24.79
C THR A 434 22.06 34.26 25.83
N LEU A 435 20.77 33.98 25.70
CA LEU A 435 20.02 33.09 26.62
C LEU A 435 20.59 31.68 26.69
N ARG A 436 21.21 31.20 25.62
CA ARG A 436 21.76 29.83 25.53
C ARG A 436 23.28 29.79 25.76
N ASN A 437 23.98 30.85 25.38
CA ASN A 437 25.41 31.00 25.49
C ASN A 437 25.75 32.48 25.59
N SER A 438 26.05 32.97 26.80
CA SER A 438 26.33 34.37 27.10
C SER A 438 27.56 34.88 26.33
N ASP A 439 28.63 34.05 26.27
CA ASP A 439 29.90 34.45 25.67
C ASP A 439 29.75 34.71 24.15
N LEU A 440 29.00 33.85 23.46
CA LEU A 440 28.66 34.09 22.06
C LEU A 440 27.79 35.32 21.84
N GLY A 441 26.87 35.58 22.77
CA GLY A 441 26.07 36.81 22.77
C GLY A 441 26.90 38.07 22.87
N ASP A 442 27.91 38.07 23.73
CA ASP A 442 28.85 39.18 23.88
C ASP A 442 29.77 39.34 22.68
N ILE A 443 30.22 38.24 22.08
CA ILE A 443 31.01 38.27 20.84
C ILE A 443 30.23 38.98 19.74
N ILE A 444 28.95 38.64 19.55
CA ILE A 444 28.09 39.29 18.50
C ILE A 444 28.01 40.80 18.79
N ARG A 445 27.73 41.21 20.02
CA ARG A 445 27.59 42.63 20.40
C ARG A 445 28.88 43.44 20.17
N ASN A 446 30.02 42.82 20.42
CA ASN A 446 31.33 43.47 20.27
C ASN A 446 31.78 43.58 18.79
N ASN A 447 31.17 42.86 17.88
CA ASN A 447 31.47 42.89 16.44
C ASN A 447 30.43 43.70 15.63
N GLN A 448 29.49 44.39 16.30
CA GLN A 448 28.59 45.36 15.71
C GLN A 448 29.21 46.75 15.69
#